data_e124e5a68ddc26b9ca53af8945457d49
#
_entry.id   e124e5a68ddc26b9ca53af8945457d49
#
_cell.length_a   1.000
_cell.length_b   1.000
_cell.length_c   1.000
_cell.angle_alpha   90.00
_cell.angle_beta   90.00
_cell.angle_gamma   90.00
#
_symmetry.space_group_name_H-M   'P 1'
#
loop_
_entity.id
_entity.type
_entity.pdbx_description
1 polymer ?
#
loop_
_entity_poly.entity_id
_entity_poly.type
_entity_poly.pdbx_seq_one_letter_code
_entity_poly.pdbx_strand_id
1 'polypeptide(L)'
;MRYKTILLLVLSAWGIMACQNCTDKIAVEIRQPVYPVLTLKEHNPVLCLRLIRNSGVAYQLEKINFTLDGTVRSGDVVSASLFLDENCGQVCASAKPVNKQLSFKVGRQIEEDTLTCWVALRLRDDAAQATSKIEISCSSVQTDLGLVGIRQLPAVKPLRIGVALRQPGQDGVHTSRIPGLVTSTKGTLLALYDARNERDDDLQGDIDIAINLSLIHI
;
A
#
# COMPACT_ATOMS: atom_id res chain seq x y z
N MET A 1 35.79 69.08 13.94
CA MET A 1 35.54 67.85 14.72
C MET A 1 34.28 67.19 14.15
N ARG A 2 34.43 66.07 13.41
CA ARG A 2 33.32 65.34 12.83
C ARG A 2 33.21 63.98 13.56
N TYR A 3 32.14 63.81 14.32
CA TYR A 3 31.82 62.50 14.95
C TYR A 3 31.14 61.59 13.92
N LYS A 4 31.79 60.47 13.60
CA LYS A 4 31.20 59.40 12.82
C LYS A 4 30.41 58.50 13.78
N THR A 5 29.11 58.48 13.63
CA THR A 5 28.22 57.55 14.34
C THR A 5 28.32 56.20 13.64
N ILE A 6 28.83 55.19 14.35
CA ILE A 6 28.84 53.79 13.88
C ILE A 6 27.50 53.16 14.28
N LEU A 7 26.67 52.85 13.30
CA LEU A 7 25.42 52.14 13.49
C LEU A 7 25.75 50.65 13.55
N LEU A 8 25.66 50.05 14.74
CA LEU A 8 25.81 48.60 14.92
C LEU A 8 24.50 47.91 14.51
N LEU A 9 24.47 47.27 13.34
CA LEU A 9 23.39 46.38 12.92
C LEU A 9 23.56 45.04 13.65
N VAL A 10 22.74 44.84 14.70
CA VAL A 10 22.58 43.52 15.34
C VAL A 10 21.62 42.67 14.44
N LEU A 11 22.20 41.86 13.61
CA LEU A 11 21.46 40.80 12.91
C LEU A 11 21.12 39.70 13.93
N SER A 12 19.89 39.71 14.43
CA SER A 12 19.31 38.57 15.15
C SER A 12 19.11 37.43 14.17
N ALA A 13 20.09 36.53 14.12
CA ALA A 13 19.92 35.24 13.49
C ALA A 13 18.94 34.39 14.33
N TRP A 14 17.67 34.45 13.98
CA TRP A 14 16.72 33.45 14.43
C TRP A 14 17.09 32.13 13.71
N GLY A 15 17.90 31.35 14.40
CA GLY A 15 18.17 29.99 13.97
C GLY A 15 16.86 29.22 13.92
N ILE A 16 16.48 28.81 12.71
CA ILE A 16 15.49 27.76 12.50
C ILE A 16 16.12 26.52 13.10
N MET A 17 15.79 26.23 14.35
CA MET A 17 16.09 24.96 14.98
C MET A 17 15.23 23.91 14.27
N ALA A 18 15.70 23.41 13.13
CA ALA A 18 15.14 22.23 12.51
C ALA A 18 15.20 21.12 13.55
N CYS A 19 14.05 20.63 13.94
CA CYS A 19 13.90 19.59 14.94
C CYS A 19 14.55 18.29 14.42
N GLN A 20 15.84 18.14 14.62
CA GLN A 20 16.64 16.96 14.25
C GLN A 20 16.30 15.72 15.12
N ASN A 21 15.45 15.89 16.14
CA ASN A 21 15.25 14.91 17.20
C ASN A 21 14.15 13.87 16.96
N CYS A 22 13.35 13.95 15.90
CA CYS A 22 12.25 12.99 15.72
C CYS A 22 12.70 11.71 15.03
N THR A 23 13.72 11.77 14.17
CA THR A 23 14.26 10.61 13.44
C THR A 23 14.92 9.57 14.33
N ASP A 24 15.34 9.95 15.53
CA ASP A 24 16.00 9.00 16.45
C ASP A 24 15.01 8.29 17.38
N LYS A 25 13.79 8.83 17.52
CA LYS A 25 12.77 8.28 18.41
C LYS A 25 11.92 7.20 17.74
N ILE A 26 11.70 7.31 16.44
CA ILE A 26 10.87 6.40 15.65
C ILE A 26 11.64 6.03 14.37
N ALA A 27 11.86 4.75 14.14
CA ALA A 27 12.37 4.24 12.88
C ALA A 27 11.25 3.73 11.98
N VAL A 28 11.42 3.86 10.66
CA VAL A 28 10.46 3.35 9.66
C VAL A 28 11.16 2.30 8.82
N GLU A 29 10.64 1.07 8.85
CA GLU A 29 10.99 0.02 7.91
C GLU A 29 9.90 -0.11 6.85
N ILE A 30 10.29 -0.25 5.59
CA ILE A 30 9.36 -0.39 4.47
C ILE A 30 9.57 -1.75 3.81
N ARG A 31 8.47 -2.48 3.63
CA ARG A 31 8.43 -3.75 2.89
C ARG A 31 7.41 -3.65 1.77
N GLN A 32 7.78 -4.09 0.59
CA GLN A 32 6.89 -4.13 -0.56
C GLN A 32 6.71 -5.57 -1.02
N PRO A 33 5.46 -6.10 -1.01
CA PRO A 33 5.18 -7.41 -1.60
C PRO A 33 5.36 -7.36 -3.12
N VAL A 34 5.68 -8.51 -3.73
CA VAL A 34 5.89 -8.63 -5.18
C VAL A 34 4.70 -9.38 -5.79
N TYR A 35 3.47 -8.99 -5.43
CA TYR A 35 2.25 -9.55 -5.98
C TYR A 35 1.64 -8.61 -7.02
N PRO A 36 0.90 -9.13 -8.00
CA PRO A 36 0.09 -8.28 -8.87
C PRO A 36 -1.01 -7.58 -8.06
N VAL A 37 -1.34 -6.37 -8.45
CA VAL A 37 -2.50 -5.62 -7.95
C VAL A 37 -3.69 -6.02 -8.80
N LEU A 38 -4.70 -6.65 -8.21
CA LEU A 38 -5.80 -7.28 -8.94
C LEU A 38 -7.01 -6.34 -9.02
N THR A 39 -7.60 -6.24 -10.20
CA THR A 39 -8.97 -5.72 -10.36
C THR A 39 -9.96 -6.70 -9.74
N LEU A 40 -11.18 -6.27 -9.47
CA LEU A 40 -12.25 -7.06 -8.84
C LEU A 40 -11.91 -7.52 -7.40
N LYS A 41 -10.79 -7.08 -6.84
CA LYS A 41 -10.40 -7.34 -5.46
C LYS A 41 -10.49 -6.06 -4.63
N GLU A 42 -11.21 -6.13 -3.50
CA GLU A 42 -11.46 -4.96 -2.65
C GLU A 42 -10.18 -4.40 -2.02
N HIS A 43 -9.32 -5.27 -1.50
CA HIS A 43 -8.08 -4.90 -0.84
C HIS A 43 -6.89 -5.61 -1.45
N ASN A 44 -6.01 -4.86 -2.09
CA ASN A 44 -4.72 -5.33 -2.59
C ASN A 44 -3.61 -4.73 -1.72
N PRO A 45 -3.03 -5.44 -0.75
CA PRO A 45 -1.89 -4.93 0.02
C PRO A 45 -0.70 -4.67 -0.89
N VAL A 46 -0.19 -3.43 -0.91
CA VAL A 46 0.87 -3.00 -1.83
C VAL A 46 2.12 -2.49 -1.14
N LEU A 47 2.00 -2.04 0.12
CA LEU A 47 3.11 -1.54 0.91
C LEU A 47 2.86 -1.79 2.39
N CYS A 48 3.89 -2.26 3.09
CA CYS A 48 3.91 -2.41 4.53
C CYS A 48 4.92 -1.44 5.13
N LEU A 49 4.50 -0.72 6.17
CA LEU A 49 5.39 0.09 7.02
C LEU A 49 5.41 -0.52 8.42
N ARG A 50 6.60 -0.64 9.00
CA ARG A 50 6.76 -0.94 10.41
C ARG A 50 7.35 0.30 11.09
N LEU A 51 6.58 0.89 11.98
CA LEU A 51 6.99 2.03 12.80
C LEU A 51 7.53 1.47 14.12
N ILE A 52 8.84 1.62 14.34
CA ILE A 52 9.55 1.05 15.49
C ILE A 52 9.87 2.19 16.44
N ARG A 53 9.41 2.06 17.66
CA ARG A 53 9.62 3.04 18.74
C ARG A 53 10.95 2.79 19.45
N ASN A 54 11.94 3.64 19.19
CA ASN A 54 13.27 3.50 19.76
C ASN A 54 13.43 4.12 21.17
N SER A 55 12.56 5.08 21.52
CA SER A 55 12.72 5.88 22.74
C SER A 55 11.87 5.43 23.93
N GLY A 56 11.00 4.42 23.75
CA GLY A 56 10.04 4.03 24.78
C GLY A 56 8.92 5.07 25.05
N VAL A 57 8.97 6.24 24.40
CA VAL A 57 7.97 7.30 24.57
C VAL A 57 6.79 7.03 23.63
N ALA A 58 5.56 6.98 24.16
CA ALA A 58 4.36 6.89 23.37
C ALA A 58 4.23 8.13 22.47
N TYR A 59 3.60 7.96 21.28
CA TYR A 59 3.39 9.04 20.33
C TYR A 59 2.01 8.92 19.68
N GLN A 60 1.50 10.03 19.20
CA GLN A 60 0.29 10.04 18.38
C GLN A 60 0.67 10.00 16.91
N LEU A 61 0.25 8.94 16.21
CA LEU A 61 0.37 8.86 14.75
C LEU A 61 -0.75 9.70 14.14
N GLU A 62 -0.39 10.84 13.54
CA GLU A 62 -1.35 11.79 13.01
C GLU A 62 -1.72 11.49 11.56
N LYS A 63 -0.68 11.26 10.72
CA LYS A 63 -0.87 11.20 9.28
C LYS A 63 0.22 10.39 8.59
N ILE A 64 -0.18 9.65 7.55
CA ILE A 64 0.76 8.97 6.63
C ILE A 64 0.42 9.39 5.20
N ASN A 65 1.44 9.77 4.44
CA ASN A 65 1.29 10.16 3.04
C ASN A 65 2.06 9.22 2.12
N PHE A 66 1.47 8.94 0.96
CA PHE A 66 2.06 8.10 -0.07
C PHE A 66 1.96 8.79 -1.43
N THR A 67 2.91 8.46 -2.29
CA THR A 67 2.90 8.86 -3.70
C THR A 67 2.66 7.62 -4.55
N LEU A 68 1.73 7.73 -5.50
CA LEU A 68 1.46 6.75 -6.53
C LEU A 68 2.18 7.17 -7.81
N ASP A 69 2.74 6.20 -8.53
CA ASP A 69 3.35 6.40 -9.85
C ASP A 69 3.17 5.16 -10.74
N GLY A 70 3.93 5.04 -11.81
CA GLY A 70 3.82 3.98 -12.79
C GLY A 70 3.01 4.39 -14.01
N THR A 71 2.50 3.39 -14.75
CA THR A 71 1.75 3.60 -15.99
C THR A 71 0.23 3.59 -15.81
N VAL A 72 -0.26 3.58 -14.57
CA VAL A 72 -1.69 3.66 -14.28
C VAL A 72 -2.26 5.01 -14.67
N ARG A 73 -3.48 5.02 -15.20
CA ARG A 73 -4.20 6.23 -15.53
C ARG A 73 -4.74 6.89 -14.27
N SER A 74 -4.95 8.21 -14.34
CA SER A 74 -5.70 8.91 -13.30
C SER A 74 -7.10 8.32 -13.18
N GLY A 75 -7.49 7.92 -11.97
CA GLY A 75 -8.79 7.28 -11.70
C GLY A 75 -8.80 5.75 -11.78
N ASP A 76 -7.72 5.09 -12.20
CA ASP A 76 -7.63 3.62 -12.13
C ASP A 76 -7.57 3.12 -10.68
N VAL A 77 -7.00 3.91 -9.76
CA VAL A 77 -7.07 3.65 -8.32
C VAL A 77 -8.30 4.37 -7.76
N VAL A 78 -9.31 3.62 -7.40
CA VAL A 78 -10.59 4.14 -6.88
C VAL A 78 -10.47 4.60 -5.45
N SER A 79 -9.79 3.82 -4.63
CA SER A 79 -9.59 4.09 -3.21
C SER A 79 -8.37 3.34 -2.69
N ALA A 80 -7.93 3.75 -1.50
CA ALA A 80 -6.93 3.05 -0.73
C ALA A 80 -7.39 2.93 0.72
N SER A 81 -7.03 1.82 1.36
CA SER A 81 -7.31 1.53 2.76
C SER A 81 -6.02 1.38 3.54
N LEU A 82 -5.99 1.90 4.75
CA LEU A 82 -4.91 1.75 5.72
C LEU A 82 -5.36 0.79 6.81
N PHE A 83 -4.54 -0.21 7.10
CA PHE A 83 -4.70 -1.16 8.18
C PHE A 83 -3.55 -0.96 9.18
N LEU A 84 -3.85 -1.09 10.47
CA LEU A 84 -2.87 -0.96 11.56
C LEU A 84 -2.65 -2.31 12.27
N ASP A 85 -2.73 -3.39 11.51
CA ASP A 85 -2.52 -4.76 11.96
C ASP A 85 -1.83 -5.60 10.87
N GLU A 86 -1.21 -6.72 11.26
CA GLU A 86 -0.47 -7.59 10.33
C GLU A 86 -1.37 -8.33 9.33
N ASN A 87 -2.62 -8.56 9.70
CA ASN A 87 -3.56 -9.41 8.95
C ASN A 87 -4.51 -8.62 8.05
N CYS A 88 -4.42 -7.30 8.03
CA CYS A 88 -5.37 -6.41 7.34
C CYS A 88 -6.84 -6.71 7.73
N GLY A 89 -7.07 -6.96 9.02
CA GLY A 89 -8.37 -7.39 9.53
C GLY A 89 -9.39 -6.25 9.61
N GLN A 90 -8.95 -5.05 9.99
CA GLN A 90 -9.83 -3.90 10.14
C GLN A 90 -9.25 -2.65 9.46
N VAL A 91 -10.07 -2.02 8.61
CA VAL A 91 -9.70 -0.74 7.99
C VAL A 91 -9.68 0.35 9.06
N CYS A 92 -8.52 0.97 9.24
CA CYS A 92 -8.33 2.10 10.14
C CYS A 92 -8.73 3.42 9.47
N ALA A 93 -8.30 3.63 8.24
CA ALA A 93 -8.59 4.84 7.48
C ALA A 93 -8.70 4.53 5.98
N SER A 94 -9.47 5.35 5.26
CA SER A 94 -9.61 5.25 3.82
C SER A 94 -9.29 6.59 3.16
N ALA A 95 -8.72 6.55 1.96
CA ALA A 95 -8.38 7.72 1.18
C ALA A 95 -8.67 7.49 -0.31
N LYS A 96 -8.95 8.58 -1.04
CA LYS A 96 -8.96 8.59 -2.50
C LYS A 96 -7.71 9.31 -3.01
N PRO A 97 -7.09 8.84 -4.10
CA PRO A 97 -5.96 9.54 -4.67
C PRO A 97 -6.36 10.93 -5.19
N VAL A 98 -5.54 11.92 -4.87
CA VAL A 98 -5.64 13.26 -5.45
C VAL A 98 -4.28 13.61 -6.04
N ASN A 99 -4.21 13.85 -7.34
CA ASN A 99 -2.94 14.14 -8.05
C ASN A 99 -1.82 13.13 -7.74
N LYS A 100 -2.15 11.84 -7.78
CA LYS A 100 -1.25 10.72 -7.42
C LYS A 100 -0.77 10.73 -5.96
N GLN A 101 -1.38 11.49 -5.09
CA GLN A 101 -1.09 11.50 -3.65
C GLN A 101 -2.20 10.80 -2.88
N LEU A 102 -1.82 10.00 -1.90
CA LEU A 102 -2.71 9.42 -0.90
C LEU A 102 -2.34 9.97 0.47
N SER A 103 -3.33 10.34 1.25
CA SER A 103 -3.14 10.90 2.57
C SER A 103 -4.14 10.28 3.55
N PHE A 104 -3.62 9.58 4.55
CA PHE A 104 -4.40 8.96 5.60
C PHE A 104 -4.26 9.76 6.88
N LYS A 105 -5.36 10.27 7.42
CA LYS A 105 -5.44 10.80 8.78
C LYS A 105 -5.70 9.62 9.70
N VAL A 106 -4.87 9.44 10.72
CA VAL A 106 -4.92 8.30 11.64
C VAL A 106 -5.44 8.72 13.01
N GLY A 107 -4.76 9.65 13.68
CA GLY A 107 -5.16 10.19 14.99
C GLY A 107 -5.11 9.14 16.11
N ARG A 108 -4.22 8.14 16.03
CA ARG A 108 -4.11 7.04 17.01
C ARG A 108 -2.90 7.23 17.91
N GLN A 109 -3.11 7.04 19.21
CA GLN A 109 -2.03 6.91 20.19
C GLN A 109 -1.35 5.55 20.04
N ILE A 110 -0.02 5.55 19.96
CA ILE A 110 0.82 4.36 19.78
C ILE A 110 1.65 4.15 21.04
N GLU A 111 1.40 3.05 21.71
CA GLU A 111 2.09 2.63 22.93
C GLU A 111 2.93 1.37 22.68
N GLU A 112 2.63 0.65 21.61
CA GLU A 112 3.32 -0.55 21.17
C GLU A 112 4.75 -0.23 20.72
N ASP A 113 5.69 -1.13 20.93
CA ASP A 113 7.09 -0.98 20.48
C ASP A 113 7.20 -1.00 18.95
N THR A 114 6.30 -1.71 18.28
CA THR A 114 6.24 -1.77 16.82
C THR A 114 4.80 -1.75 16.36
N LEU A 115 4.47 -0.79 15.50
CA LEU A 115 3.20 -0.74 14.79
C LEU A 115 3.40 -1.16 13.34
N THR A 116 2.65 -2.17 12.89
CA THR A 116 2.62 -2.59 11.50
C THR A 116 1.45 -1.91 10.78
N CYS A 117 1.74 -1.23 9.67
CA CYS A 117 0.75 -0.56 8.85
C CYS A 117 0.77 -1.14 7.43
N TRP A 118 -0.38 -1.53 6.90
CA TRP A 118 -0.54 -1.94 5.52
C TRP A 118 -1.36 -0.95 4.72
N VAL A 119 -0.90 -0.62 3.53
CA VAL A 119 -1.68 0.10 2.53
C VAL A 119 -2.18 -0.89 1.50
N ALA A 120 -3.48 -0.91 1.29
CA ALA A 120 -4.12 -1.69 0.25
C ALA A 120 -4.85 -0.79 -0.74
N LEU A 121 -4.81 -1.13 -2.01
CA LEU A 121 -5.46 -0.39 -3.09
C LEU A 121 -6.68 -1.15 -3.60
N ARG A 122 -7.72 -0.41 -3.97
CA ARG A 122 -8.80 -0.87 -4.82
C ARG A 122 -8.66 -0.24 -6.19
N LEU A 123 -8.67 -1.08 -7.23
CA LEU A 123 -8.64 -0.65 -8.62
C LEU A 123 -10.06 -0.61 -9.19
N ARG A 124 -10.23 0.20 -10.23
CA ARG A 124 -11.40 0.12 -11.11
C ARG A 124 -11.38 -1.22 -11.85
N ASP A 125 -12.54 -1.80 -12.09
CA ASP A 125 -12.68 -3.16 -12.60
C ASP A 125 -12.06 -3.34 -14.00
N ASP A 126 -12.02 -2.26 -14.79
CA ASP A 126 -11.45 -2.21 -16.15
C ASP A 126 -10.01 -1.63 -16.20
N ALA A 127 -9.34 -1.48 -15.07
CA ALA A 127 -8.00 -0.89 -15.00
C ALA A 127 -6.90 -1.80 -15.55
N ALA A 128 -7.15 -3.11 -15.66
CA ALA A 128 -6.14 -4.08 -16.11
C ALA A 128 -5.85 -3.93 -17.62
N GLN A 129 -4.59 -3.60 -17.93
CA GLN A 129 -4.04 -3.60 -19.28
C GLN A 129 -2.72 -4.35 -19.27
N ALA A 130 -2.35 -5.00 -20.37
CA ALA A 130 -1.19 -5.89 -20.46
C ALA A 130 0.15 -5.29 -19.95
N THR A 131 0.31 -3.98 -20.07
CA THR A 131 1.55 -3.27 -19.67
C THR A 131 1.38 -2.40 -18.42
N SER A 132 0.17 -2.36 -17.83
CA SER A 132 -0.10 -1.48 -16.69
C SER A 132 0.67 -1.90 -15.45
N LYS A 133 1.30 -0.92 -14.83
CA LYS A 133 2.07 -1.05 -13.58
C LYS A 133 1.70 0.06 -12.64
N ILE A 134 1.71 -0.23 -11.35
CA ILE A 134 1.54 0.74 -10.29
C ILE A 134 2.77 0.74 -9.39
N GLU A 135 3.20 1.90 -9.00
CA GLU A 135 4.28 2.13 -8.05
C GLU A 135 3.73 2.92 -6.88
N ILE A 136 4.15 2.56 -5.67
CA ILE A 136 3.76 3.27 -4.45
C ILE A 136 4.97 3.45 -3.55
N SER A 137 5.12 4.65 -3.02
CA SER A 137 6.15 4.98 -2.05
C SER A 137 5.57 5.75 -0.88
N CYS A 138 6.11 5.55 0.34
CA CYS A 138 5.79 6.38 1.48
C CYS A 138 6.55 7.70 1.37
N SER A 139 5.83 8.81 1.35
CA SER A 139 6.44 10.14 1.23
C SER A 139 6.65 10.82 2.58
N SER A 140 5.80 10.58 3.58
CA SER A 140 6.02 11.09 4.94
C SER A 140 5.16 10.37 5.98
N VAL A 141 5.65 10.32 7.21
CA VAL A 141 4.93 9.92 8.41
C VAL A 141 4.98 11.07 9.39
N GLN A 142 3.83 11.56 9.83
CA GLN A 142 3.68 12.68 10.77
C GLN A 142 3.14 12.18 12.11
N THR A 143 3.78 12.63 13.18
CA THR A 143 3.41 12.34 14.57
C THR A 143 3.38 13.65 15.37
N ASP A 144 2.83 13.62 16.59
CA ASP A 144 2.92 14.73 17.55
C ASP A 144 4.37 15.07 17.94
N LEU A 145 5.30 14.13 17.77
CA LEU A 145 6.74 14.37 17.97
C LEU A 145 7.42 15.04 16.75
N GLY A 146 6.70 15.21 15.63
CA GLY A 146 7.18 15.80 14.37
C GLY A 146 7.19 14.82 13.20
N LEU A 147 7.86 15.21 12.11
CA LEU A 147 8.03 14.36 10.92
C LEU A 147 9.05 13.27 11.19
N VAL A 148 8.67 12.02 10.90
CA VAL A 148 9.56 10.88 10.99
C VAL A 148 10.37 10.77 9.70
N GLY A 149 11.71 10.75 9.82
CA GLY A 149 12.60 10.60 8.68
C GLY A 149 12.60 9.15 8.17
N ILE A 150 12.35 8.98 6.89
CA ILE A 150 12.47 7.68 6.21
C ILE A 150 13.91 7.55 5.75
N ARG A 151 14.76 6.86 6.53
CA ARG A 151 16.21 6.80 6.29
C ARG A 151 16.63 5.94 5.09
N GLN A 152 15.83 4.93 4.74
CA GLN A 152 16.08 4.06 3.59
C GLN A 152 14.76 3.82 2.86
N LEU A 153 14.62 4.44 1.70
CA LEU A 153 13.58 4.05 0.76
C LEU A 153 14.10 2.83 0.00
N PRO A 154 13.48 1.65 0.14
CA PRO A 154 13.78 0.55 -0.76
C PRO A 154 13.48 1.01 -2.19
N ALA A 155 14.20 0.47 -3.17
CA ALA A 155 13.86 0.70 -4.57
C ALA A 155 12.39 0.33 -4.80
N VAL A 156 11.61 1.29 -5.28
CA VAL A 156 10.19 1.08 -5.57
C VAL A 156 10.08 0.02 -6.66
N LYS A 157 9.32 -1.03 -6.39
CA LYS A 157 9.08 -2.11 -7.35
C LYS A 157 7.76 -1.85 -8.08
N PRO A 158 7.78 -1.75 -9.42
CA PRO A 158 6.55 -1.64 -10.17
C PRO A 158 5.75 -2.94 -10.09
N LEU A 159 4.54 -2.87 -9.54
CA LEU A 159 3.61 -3.99 -9.42
C LEU A 159 2.75 -4.07 -10.69
N ARG A 160 2.63 -5.25 -11.28
CA ARG A 160 1.74 -5.46 -12.42
C ARG A 160 0.29 -5.41 -11.99
N ILE A 161 -0.58 -4.93 -12.88
CA ILE A 161 -2.02 -5.03 -12.68
C ILE A 161 -2.51 -6.29 -13.37
N GLY A 162 -3.33 -7.05 -12.67
CA GLY A 162 -3.95 -8.28 -13.16
C GLY A 162 -5.45 -8.31 -12.89
N VAL A 163 -6.10 -9.37 -13.33
CA VAL A 163 -7.52 -9.63 -13.08
C VAL A 163 -7.66 -10.78 -12.09
N ALA A 164 -8.46 -10.58 -11.03
CA ALA A 164 -8.85 -11.65 -10.13
C ALA A 164 -9.98 -12.45 -10.78
N LEU A 165 -9.65 -13.58 -11.43
CA LEU A 165 -10.65 -14.41 -12.12
C LEU A 165 -11.66 -15.01 -11.16
N ARG A 166 -11.23 -15.36 -9.94
CA ARG A 166 -12.05 -15.92 -8.87
C ARG A 166 -11.59 -15.41 -7.52
N GLN A 167 -12.55 -15.25 -6.63
CA GLN A 167 -12.32 -14.86 -5.24
C GLN A 167 -12.97 -15.89 -4.31
N PRO A 168 -12.42 -16.12 -3.10
CA PRO A 168 -13.04 -16.97 -2.09
C PRO A 168 -14.51 -16.57 -1.83
N GLY A 169 -15.40 -17.54 -1.75
CA GLY A 169 -16.84 -17.32 -1.53
C GLY A 169 -17.64 -16.96 -2.78
N GLN A 170 -17.00 -16.68 -3.91
CA GLN A 170 -17.69 -16.35 -5.16
C GLN A 170 -18.41 -17.59 -5.72
N ASP A 171 -19.68 -17.42 -6.14
CA ASP A 171 -20.55 -18.47 -6.68
C ASP A 171 -20.75 -19.68 -5.72
N GLY A 172 -20.60 -19.45 -4.40
CA GLY A 172 -20.72 -20.48 -3.38
C GLY A 172 -19.47 -21.34 -3.19
N VAL A 173 -18.42 -21.12 -3.96
CA VAL A 173 -17.14 -21.84 -3.84
C VAL A 173 -16.32 -21.26 -2.71
N HIS A 174 -15.98 -22.08 -1.70
CA HIS A 174 -15.17 -21.63 -0.56
C HIS A 174 -13.79 -21.13 -0.99
N THR A 175 -13.08 -21.89 -1.83
CA THR A 175 -11.72 -21.57 -2.26
C THR A 175 -11.41 -22.14 -3.65
N SER A 176 -10.69 -21.38 -4.47
CA SER A 176 -10.13 -21.86 -5.76
C SER A 176 -8.64 -22.12 -5.60
N ARG A 177 -8.17 -23.31 -5.96
CA ARG A 177 -6.75 -23.72 -5.82
C ARG A 177 -6.23 -24.45 -7.07
N ILE A 178 -4.93 -24.72 -7.06
CA ILE A 178 -4.23 -25.48 -8.12
C ILE A 178 -4.48 -24.92 -9.53
N PRO A 179 -4.20 -23.61 -9.77
CA PRO A 179 -4.51 -23.00 -11.05
C PRO A 179 -3.59 -23.50 -12.16
N GLY A 180 -4.18 -23.85 -13.30
CA GLY A 180 -3.50 -24.08 -14.57
C GLY A 180 -3.94 -23.05 -15.60
N LEU A 181 -3.03 -22.61 -16.46
CA LEU A 181 -3.32 -21.71 -17.56
C LEU A 181 -2.76 -22.25 -18.86
N VAL A 182 -3.60 -22.35 -19.90
CA VAL A 182 -3.19 -22.81 -21.22
C VAL A 182 -3.87 -21.99 -22.31
N THR A 183 -3.22 -21.85 -23.44
CA THR A 183 -3.80 -21.19 -24.64
C THR A 183 -4.17 -22.27 -25.65
N SER A 184 -5.41 -22.25 -26.15
CA SER A 184 -5.85 -23.11 -27.23
C SER A 184 -5.17 -22.72 -28.54
N THR A 185 -5.23 -23.61 -29.54
CA THR A 185 -4.74 -23.36 -30.91
C THR A 185 -5.45 -22.19 -31.59
N LYS A 186 -6.61 -21.79 -31.08
CA LYS A 186 -7.39 -20.64 -31.58
C LYS A 186 -7.14 -19.34 -30.78
N GLY A 187 -6.15 -19.35 -29.86
CA GLY A 187 -5.81 -18.17 -29.06
C GLY A 187 -6.71 -17.94 -27.82
N THR A 188 -7.63 -18.84 -27.50
CA THR A 188 -8.45 -18.72 -26.29
C THR A 188 -7.63 -19.11 -25.07
N LEU A 189 -7.58 -18.28 -24.04
CA LEU A 189 -7.01 -18.64 -22.73
C LEU A 189 -8.00 -19.48 -21.94
N LEU A 190 -7.51 -20.60 -21.40
CA LEU A 190 -8.25 -21.49 -20.52
C LEU A 190 -7.55 -21.49 -19.17
N ALA A 191 -8.25 -21.04 -18.14
CA ALA A 191 -7.81 -21.12 -16.75
C ALA A 191 -8.60 -22.25 -16.05
N LEU A 192 -7.89 -23.31 -15.66
CA LEU A 192 -8.44 -24.44 -14.91
C LEU A 192 -8.03 -24.31 -13.45
N TYR A 193 -8.88 -24.76 -12.54
CA TYR A 193 -8.59 -24.76 -11.11
C TYR A 193 -9.54 -25.70 -10.37
N ASP A 194 -9.13 -26.10 -9.16
CA ASP A 194 -10.00 -26.78 -8.22
C ASP A 194 -10.99 -25.78 -7.63
N ALA A 195 -12.28 -26.07 -7.76
CA ALA A 195 -13.34 -25.40 -7.02
C ALA A 195 -13.64 -26.20 -5.75
N ARG A 196 -13.20 -25.70 -4.61
CA ARG A 196 -13.39 -26.36 -3.31
C ARG A 196 -14.60 -25.76 -2.63
N ASN A 197 -15.66 -26.55 -2.48
CA ASN A 197 -16.95 -26.03 -2.08
C ASN A 197 -17.07 -25.85 -0.57
N GLU A 198 -16.41 -26.69 0.26
CA GLU A 198 -16.58 -26.69 1.70
C GLU A 198 -15.40 -26.09 2.48
N ARG A 199 -14.16 -26.37 2.08
CA ARG A 199 -12.92 -25.99 2.79
C ARG A 199 -11.72 -25.97 1.85
N ASP A 200 -10.58 -25.51 2.34
CA ASP A 200 -9.35 -25.35 1.55
C ASP A 200 -8.39 -26.55 1.58
N ASP A 201 -8.73 -27.64 2.27
CA ASP A 201 -7.91 -28.84 2.40
C ASP A 201 -7.73 -29.58 1.06
N ASP A 202 -6.60 -30.29 0.92
CA ASP A 202 -6.26 -31.04 -0.29
C ASP A 202 -6.97 -32.42 -0.40
N LEU A 203 -7.47 -32.94 0.72
CA LEU A 203 -8.09 -34.28 0.78
C LEU A 203 -9.45 -34.22 1.49
N GLN A 204 -10.37 -35.09 1.09
CA GLN A 204 -11.66 -35.34 1.73
C GLN A 204 -12.62 -34.16 1.74
N GLY A 205 -12.74 -33.45 0.64
CA GLY A 205 -13.75 -32.39 0.47
C GLY A 205 -14.52 -32.54 -0.83
N ASP A 206 -15.59 -31.79 -0.96
CA ASP A 206 -16.30 -31.60 -2.21
C ASP A 206 -15.46 -30.70 -3.13
N ILE A 207 -14.80 -31.32 -4.13
CA ILE A 207 -13.86 -30.64 -5.05
C ILE A 207 -14.28 -30.93 -6.48
N ASP A 208 -14.59 -29.85 -7.20
CA ASP A 208 -14.86 -29.88 -8.63
C ASP A 208 -13.69 -29.29 -9.43
N ILE A 209 -13.61 -29.63 -10.71
CA ILE A 209 -12.73 -28.96 -11.67
C ILE A 209 -13.53 -27.90 -12.37
N ALA A 210 -13.08 -26.64 -12.21
CA ALA A 210 -13.68 -25.48 -12.85
C ALA A 210 -12.80 -24.90 -13.94
N ILE A 211 -13.42 -24.24 -14.91
CA ILE A 211 -12.75 -23.61 -16.05
C ILE A 211 -13.29 -22.22 -16.34
N ASN A 212 -12.39 -21.25 -16.54
CA ASN A 212 -12.72 -19.96 -17.13
C ASN A 212 -12.11 -19.83 -18.52
N LEU A 213 -12.88 -19.26 -19.43
CA LEU A 213 -12.44 -19.01 -20.80
C LEU A 213 -12.31 -17.51 -21.04
N SER A 214 -11.25 -17.07 -21.74
CA SER A 214 -11.21 -15.70 -22.23
C SER A 214 -12.21 -15.54 -23.38
N LEU A 215 -12.94 -14.44 -23.34
CA LEU A 215 -13.83 -14.04 -24.45
C LEU A 215 -13.08 -13.27 -25.55
N ILE A 216 -11.82 -12.93 -25.30
CA ILE A 216 -10.94 -12.19 -26.24
C ILE A 216 -9.88 -13.16 -26.71
N HIS A 217 -9.79 -13.36 -28.02
CA HIS A 217 -8.69 -14.08 -28.64
C HIS A 217 -7.42 -13.22 -28.59
N ILE A 218 -6.31 -13.83 -28.20
CA ILE A 218 -4.99 -13.20 -28.17
C ILE A 218 -4.31 -13.37 -29.53
#